data_a8371e35b6d759cc0b0e805faff3047b
#
_entry.id   a8371e35b6d759cc0b0e805faff3047b
#
_cell.length_a   1.000
_cell.length_b   1.000
_cell.length_c   1.000
_cell.angle_alpha   90.00
_cell.angle_beta   90.00
_cell.angle_gamma   90.00
#
_symmetry.space_group_name_H-M   'P 1'
#
loop_
_entity.id
_entity.type
_entity.pdbx_description
1 polymer ?
#
loop_
_entity_poly.entity_id
_entity_poly.type
_entity_poly.pdbx_seq_one_letter_code
_entity_poly.pdbx_strand_id
1 'polypeptide(L)' 'GLTPGHLNAVCQRLANASALQLLQRRLMLEAGRSLRYTSMSVQQVAADLGFFDAAYFSRFFARHAGCSPSHFRAAG' A
#
# COMPACT_ATOMS: atom_id res chain seq x y z
N GLY A 1 3.81 -19.29 1.87
CA GLY A 1 2.60 -19.01 1.15
C GLY A 1 2.87 -18.56 -0.27
N LEU A 2 1.82 -18.15 -0.91
CA LEU A 2 1.93 -17.65 -2.28
C LEU A 2 2.67 -16.30 -2.28
N THR A 3 3.47 -16.11 -3.30
CA THR A 3 4.10 -14.81 -3.48
C THR A 3 3.03 -13.80 -3.89
N PRO A 4 3.17 -12.55 -3.48
CA PRO A 4 2.20 -11.53 -3.88
C PRO A 4 2.07 -11.40 -5.39
N GLY A 5 3.16 -11.56 -6.12
CA GLY A 5 3.12 -11.47 -7.57
C GLY A 5 2.30 -12.57 -8.20
N HIS A 6 2.45 -13.80 -7.70
CA HIS A 6 1.69 -14.92 -8.23
C HIS A 6 0.20 -14.73 -7.97
N LEU A 7 -0.15 -14.33 -6.75
CA LEU A 7 -1.55 -14.11 -6.41
C LEU A 7 -2.15 -13.00 -7.27
N ASN A 8 -1.39 -11.94 -7.47
CA ASN A 8 -1.85 -10.81 -8.26
C ASN A 8 -2.13 -11.23 -9.71
N ALA A 9 -1.26 -12.05 -10.29
CA ALA A 9 -1.45 -12.52 -11.65
C ALA A 9 -2.72 -13.34 -11.78
N VAL A 10 -2.99 -14.21 -10.80
CA VAL A 10 -4.21 -15.00 -10.80
C VAL A 10 -5.42 -14.11 -10.69
N CYS A 11 -5.39 -13.13 -9.80
CA CYS A 11 -6.50 -12.21 -9.63
C CYS A 11 -6.80 -11.43 -10.91
N GLN A 12 -5.76 -10.98 -11.60
CA GLN A 12 -5.95 -10.23 -12.84
C GLN A 12 -6.61 -11.08 -13.92
N ARG A 13 -6.29 -12.36 -13.96
CA ARG A 13 -6.85 -13.25 -14.96
C ARG A 13 -8.29 -13.61 -14.67
N LEU A 14 -8.65 -13.74 -13.40
CA LEU A 14 -9.97 -14.23 -13.01
C LEU A 14 -10.96 -13.12 -12.66
N ALA A 15 -10.48 -12.07 -12.01
CA ALA A 15 -11.36 -11.05 -11.45
C ALA A 15 -11.08 -9.65 -11.97
N ASN A 16 -10.10 -9.51 -12.81
CA ASN A 16 -9.71 -8.24 -13.44
C ASN A 16 -9.59 -7.05 -12.49
N ALA A 17 -10.11 -5.90 -12.91
CA ALA A 17 -9.90 -4.63 -12.21
C ALA A 17 -10.49 -4.62 -10.80
N SER A 18 -11.56 -5.36 -10.57
CA SER A 18 -12.20 -5.38 -9.24
C SER A 18 -11.30 -5.96 -8.18
N ALA A 19 -10.61 -7.06 -8.50
CA ALA A 19 -9.70 -7.68 -7.54
C ALA A 19 -8.50 -6.78 -7.27
N LEU A 20 -7.99 -6.11 -8.30
CA LEU A 20 -6.90 -5.19 -8.14
C LEU A 20 -7.30 -4.01 -7.25
N GLN A 21 -8.49 -3.48 -7.46
CA GLN A 21 -9.00 -2.39 -6.65
C GLN A 21 -9.13 -2.80 -5.18
N LEU A 22 -9.61 -4.00 -4.93
CA LEU A 22 -9.72 -4.50 -3.55
C LEU A 22 -8.36 -4.63 -2.89
N LEU A 23 -7.38 -5.12 -3.64
CA LEU A 23 -6.03 -5.24 -3.12
C LEU A 23 -5.43 -3.87 -2.81
N GLN A 24 -5.60 -2.92 -3.70
CA GLN A 24 -5.11 -1.56 -3.49
C GLN A 24 -5.77 -0.91 -2.29
N ARG A 25 -7.06 -1.10 -2.13
CA ARG A 25 -7.81 -0.57 -0.99
C ARG A 25 -7.28 -1.17 0.31
N ARG A 26 -6.99 -2.47 0.31
CA ARG A 26 -6.44 -3.13 1.49
C ARG A 26 -5.07 -2.58 1.84
N LEU A 27 -4.22 -2.40 0.84
CA LEU A 27 -2.89 -1.84 1.06
C LEU A 27 -2.97 -0.42 1.64
N MET A 28 -3.88 0.37 1.11
CA MET A 28 -4.07 1.74 1.61
C MET A 28 -4.55 1.75 3.05
N LEU A 29 -5.46 0.86 3.37
CA LEU A 29 -5.97 0.76 4.73
C LEU A 29 -4.86 0.40 5.71
N GLU A 30 -4.06 -0.60 5.37
CA GLU A 30 -2.97 -1.02 6.24
C GLU A 30 -1.88 0.04 6.34
N ALA A 31 -1.57 0.70 5.21
CA ALA A 31 -0.60 1.79 5.23
C ALA A 31 -1.06 2.92 6.15
N GLY A 32 -2.32 3.31 6.04
CA GLY A 32 -2.87 4.36 6.89
C GLY A 32 -2.80 4.01 8.36
N ARG A 33 -3.10 2.77 8.70
CA ARG A 33 -3.05 2.31 10.09
C ARG A 33 -1.63 2.34 10.64
N SER A 34 -0.67 1.85 9.87
CA SER A 34 0.72 1.86 10.28
C SER A 34 1.24 3.28 10.46
N LEU A 35 0.89 4.18 9.54
CA LEU A 35 1.33 5.56 9.63
C LEU A 35 0.71 6.29 10.81
N ARG A 36 -0.54 5.98 11.13
CA ARG A 36 -1.28 6.69 12.16
C ARG A 36 -1.04 6.14 13.56
N TYR A 37 -0.94 4.82 13.67
CA TYR A 37 -0.94 4.18 14.99
C TYR A 37 0.39 3.58 15.40
N THR A 38 1.42 3.70 14.58
CA THR A 38 2.76 3.22 14.94
C THR A 38 3.78 4.32 14.68
N SER A 39 5.00 4.09 15.20
CA SER A 39 6.10 5.00 14.96
C SER A 39 7.00 4.52 13.82
N MET A 40 6.55 3.56 13.04
CA MET A 40 7.31 3.05 11.90
C MET A 40 7.60 4.18 10.92
N SER A 41 8.81 4.17 10.37
CA SER A 41 9.15 5.13 9.31
C SER A 41 8.40 4.79 8.03
N VAL A 42 8.32 5.74 7.12
CA VAL A 42 7.70 5.49 5.82
C VAL A 42 8.38 4.34 5.10
N GLN A 43 9.71 4.27 5.21
CA GLN A 43 10.47 3.16 4.62
C GLN A 43 10.07 1.82 5.23
N GLN A 44 9.90 1.78 6.53
CA GLN A 44 9.51 0.55 7.21
C GLN A 44 8.10 0.12 6.81
N VAL A 45 7.19 1.07 6.73
CA VAL A 45 5.82 0.77 6.30
C VAL A 45 5.83 0.22 4.89
N ALA A 46 6.60 0.83 3.99
CA ALA A 46 6.70 0.36 2.62
C ALA A 46 7.21 -1.07 2.56
N ALA A 47 8.28 -1.35 3.30
CA ALA A 47 8.87 -2.69 3.33
C ALA A 47 7.90 -3.71 3.93
N ASP A 48 7.21 -3.34 4.97
CA ASP A 48 6.26 -4.21 5.63
C ASP A 48 5.11 -4.61 4.71
N LEU A 49 4.70 -3.69 3.86
CA LEU A 49 3.62 -3.96 2.91
C LEU A 49 4.10 -4.64 1.63
N GLY A 50 5.40 -4.86 1.50
CA GLY A 50 5.96 -5.56 0.36
C GLY A 50 6.33 -4.67 -0.82
N PHE A 51 6.39 -3.37 -0.62
CA PHE A 51 6.83 -2.47 -1.68
C PHE A 51 8.33 -2.56 -1.88
N PHE A 52 8.75 -2.44 -3.12
CA PHE A 52 10.15 -2.56 -3.48
C PHE A 52 10.98 -1.42 -2.91
N ASP A 53 10.47 -0.19 -2.97
CA ASP A 53 11.14 0.94 -2.36
C ASP A 53 10.13 1.97 -1.85
N ALA A 54 10.62 2.83 -0.97
CA ALA A 54 9.77 3.83 -0.31
C ALA A 54 9.29 4.90 -1.27
N ALA A 55 10.07 5.22 -2.29
CA ALA A 55 9.66 6.24 -3.27
C ALA A 55 8.44 5.76 -4.06
N TYR A 56 8.46 4.50 -4.46
CA TYR A 56 7.32 3.92 -5.16
C TYR A 56 6.08 3.91 -4.25
N PHE A 57 6.27 3.47 -3.01
CA PHE A 57 5.19 3.46 -2.03
C PHE A 57 4.61 4.86 -1.83
N SER A 58 5.48 5.87 -1.70
CA SER A 58 5.03 7.23 -1.48
C SER A 58 4.16 7.74 -2.63
N ARG A 59 4.56 7.43 -3.86
CA ARG A 59 3.76 7.82 -5.02
C ARG A 59 2.44 7.08 -5.07
N PHE A 60 2.47 5.79 -4.78
CA PHE A 60 1.27 4.98 -4.72
C PHE A 60 0.29 5.54 -3.69
N PHE A 61 0.81 5.83 -2.49
CA PHE A 61 0.00 6.36 -1.41
C PHE A 61 -0.59 7.73 -1.77
N ALA A 62 0.24 8.61 -2.32
CA ALA A 62 -0.21 9.95 -2.70
C ALA A 62 -1.31 9.90 -3.75
N ARG A 63 -1.20 8.98 -4.70
CA ARG A 63 -2.22 8.83 -5.74
C ARG A 63 -3.57 8.45 -5.16
N HIS A 64 -3.57 7.56 -4.17
CA HIS A 64 -4.81 7.03 -3.61
C HIS A 64 -5.34 7.87 -2.45
N ALA A 65 -4.45 8.47 -1.67
CA ALA A 65 -4.84 9.22 -0.48
C ALA A 65 -4.97 10.71 -0.72
N GLY A 66 -4.37 11.21 -1.79
CA GLY A 66 -4.39 12.63 -2.08
C GLY A 66 -3.28 13.42 -1.38
N CYS A 67 -2.44 12.75 -0.60
CA CYS A 67 -1.30 13.39 0.07
C CYS A 67 -0.22 12.36 0.33
N SER A 68 1.00 12.85 0.60
CA SER A 68 2.13 11.97 0.88
C SER A 68 1.95 11.25 2.21
N PRO A 69 2.62 10.11 2.40
CA PRO A 69 2.56 9.39 3.67
C PRO A 69 3.00 10.26 4.86
N SER A 70 4.03 11.06 4.68
CA SER A 70 4.51 11.95 5.74
C SER A 70 3.47 13.00 6.10
N HIS A 71 2.84 13.57 5.09
CA HIS A 71 1.79 14.55 5.30
C HIS A 71 0.59 13.93 6.01
N PHE A 72 0.23 12.72 5.59
CA PHE A 72 -0.88 11.99 6.19
C PHE A 72 -0.64 11.75 7.68
N ARG A 73 0.57 11.34 8.02
CA ARG A 73 0.94 11.11 9.43
C ARG A 73 0.86 12.40 10.24
N ALA A 74 1.37 13.48 9.68
CA ALA A 74 1.37 14.76 10.37
C ALA A 74 -0.03 15.32 10.56
N ALA A 75 -0.92 15.07 9.59
CA ALA A 75 -2.29 15.56 9.68
C ALA A 75 -3.17 14.71 10.58
N GLY A 76 -2.80 13.45 10.73
CA GLY A 76 -3.55 12.53 11.56
C GLY A 76 -3.21 12.64 13.02
#